data_341160ed475d8285fa5125455a14b8c4
#
_entry.id   341160ed475d8285fa5125455a14b8c4
#
_cell.length_a   1.000
_cell.length_b   1.000
_cell.length_c   1.000
_cell.angle_alpha   90.00
_cell.angle_beta   90.00
_cell.angle_gamma   90.00
#
_symmetry.space_group_name_H-M   'P 1'
#
loop_
_entity.id
_entity.type
_entity.pdbx_description
1 polymer ?
#
loop_
_entity_poly.entity_id
_entity_poly.type
_entity_poly.pdbx_seq_one_letter_code
_entity_poly.pdbx_strand_id
1 'polypeptide(L)'
;MSDLIAAVATPPGTGGVGILRLSGPGAAQAAARVFRPKGTRALPDAPDRQLLYGTLLDQAGQALDTGLAFVSRAPHSYTGEETAELQCHGSPMVLSLVLDALFAAGARQARAGEFTQRAFLHGKLDRTQAEAVIDLIEAETPAAARQAAGQLTGALSRRIDAIYSGLTDVMAHFCAVLDYPDEDLDPFQTQQLQEALQAQEEALTALLRTSRRGRLLSQGLTCVLLGRPNAGKSSLLNALAGYERAIVTPIPGTTRDTVEATVTLEGYLFRLVDTAGLRDSDDPIEQLGVARSRQALDQADLILLVCDGTQEMGEEDTALLDQALDQADTLLVMNKSDLPGYGCPMFRAEDTAHTLSVVGLSAKTGLGLEFLEEELVRRAQALLPQAGQRASELLLTNQRQTDAVRRAAESVARAGQALEQGVTPDALLTDVEQAMAALGELTGRTVREDITSRIFQRFCVGK
;
A
#
# COMPACT_ATOMS: atom_id res chain seq x y z
N MET A 1 -12.25 1.85 28.33
CA MET A 1 -11.59 0.61 28.81
C MET A 1 -11.50 -0.30 27.60
N SER A 2 -10.32 -0.87 27.31
CA SER A 2 -10.18 -1.87 26.26
C SER A 2 -10.93 -3.14 26.66
N ASP A 3 -11.68 -3.70 25.73
CA ASP A 3 -12.40 -4.96 25.88
C ASP A 3 -11.58 -6.13 25.30
N LEU A 4 -11.98 -7.35 25.65
CA LEU A 4 -11.32 -8.55 25.13
C LEU A 4 -11.81 -8.85 23.71
N ILE A 5 -10.88 -8.94 22.75
CA ILE A 5 -11.15 -9.30 21.35
C ILE A 5 -10.49 -10.63 20.97
N ALA A 6 -11.09 -11.33 20.02
CA ALA A 6 -10.54 -12.53 19.41
C ALA A 6 -10.82 -12.56 17.90
N ALA A 7 -9.91 -13.16 17.14
CA ALA A 7 -10.10 -13.46 15.73
C ALA A 7 -9.16 -14.57 15.26
N VAL A 8 -9.51 -15.18 14.12
CA VAL A 8 -8.58 -16.00 13.33
C VAL A 8 -7.56 -15.07 12.69
N ALA A 9 -6.27 -15.31 12.89
CA ALA A 9 -5.16 -14.49 12.41
C ALA A 9 -4.49 -15.05 11.14
N THR A 10 -4.82 -16.25 10.72
CA THR A 10 -4.35 -16.85 9.47
C THR A 10 -5.35 -16.61 8.35
N PRO A 11 -4.91 -16.61 7.06
CA PRO A 11 -5.81 -16.45 5.93
C PRO A 11 -6.95 -17.49 5.92
N PRO A 12 -8.12 -17.17 5.35
CA PRO A 12 -9.22 -18.13 5.22
C PRO A 12 -8.84 -19.29 4.27
N GLY A 13 -9.32 -20.49 4.58
CA GLY A 13 -9.08 -21.71 3.79
C GLY A 13 -8.47 -22.83 4.62
N THR A 14 -8.19 -23.96 3.99
CA THR A 14 -7.54 -25.12 4.61
C THR A 14 -6.03 -24.96 4.60
N GLY A 15 -5.37 -25.23 5.71
CA GLY A 15 -3.92 -25.14 5.84
C GLY A 15 -3.35 -26.10 6.87
N GLY A 16 -2.02 -26.21 6.94
CA GLY A 16 -1.35 -27.03 7.94
C GLY A 16 -1.50 -26.47 9.36
N VAL A 17 -1.58 -25.13 9.49
CA VAL A 17 -1.69 -24.43 10.79
C VAL A 17 -2.73 -23.32 10.68
N GLY A 18 -3.56 -23.21 11.72
CA GLY A 18 -4.46 -22.09 11.95
C GLY A 18 -4.15 -21.42 13.29
N ILE A 19 -4.25 -20.10 13.35
CA ILE A 19 -3.94 -19.29 14.54
C ILE A 19 -5.15 -18.47 14.92
N LEU A 20 -5.57 -18.56 16.19
CA LEU A 20 -6.50 -17.63 16.81
C LEU A 20 -5.73 -16.71 17.75
N ARG A 21 -6.01 -15.42 17.67
CA ARG A 21 -5.37 -14.39 18.50
C ARG A 21 -6.40 -13.68 19.36
N LEU A 22 -6.02 -13.46 20.62
CA LEU A 22 -6.78 -12.66 21.59
C LEU A 22 -5.96 -11.46 22.03
N SER A 23 -6.61 -10.34 22.33
CA SER A 23 -5.99 -9.17 22.94
C SER A 23 -6.97 -8.46 23.88
N GLY A 24 -6.47 -8.01 25.00
CA GLY A 24 -7.20 -7.27 26.00
C GLY A 24 -7.18 -7.91 27.38
N PRO A 25 -7.82 -7.28 28.38
CA PRO A 25 -7.85 -7.79 29.75
C PRO A 25 -8.47 -9.19 29.83
N GLY A 26 -7.77 -10.11 30.46
CA GLY A 26 -8.25 -11.50 30.65
C GLY A 26 -8.03 -12.39 29.42
N ALA A 27 -7.17 -12.03 28.48
CA ALA A 27 -6.86 -12.85 27.30
C ALA A 27 -6.31 -14.23 27.68
N ALA A 28 -5.41 -14.31 28.66
CA ALA A 28 -4.87 -15.55 29.14
C ALA A 28 -5.93 -16.46 29.79
N GLN A 29 -6.85 -15.89 30.58
CA GLN A 29 -7.94 -16.61 31.24
C GLN A 29 -8.98 -17.12 30.24
N ALA A 30 -9.36 -16.31 29.23
CA ALA A 30 -10.27 -16.73 28.17
C ALA A 30 -9.67 -17.88 27.34
N ALA A 31 -8.40 -17.74 26.94
CA ALA A 31 -7.68 -18.80 26.24
C ALA A 31 -7.59 -20.09 27.05
N ALA A 32 -7.40 -20.00 28.37
CA ALA A 32 -7.35 -21.18 29.26
C ALA A 32 -8.68 -21.94 29.36
N ARG A 33 -9.82 -21.31 29.05
CA ARG A 33 -11.13 -22.03 29.03
C ARG A 33 -11.26 -22.93 27.80
N VAL A 34 -10.58 -22.62 26.71
CA VAL A 34 -10.63 -23.37 25.45
C VAL A 34 -9.36 -24.17 25.17
N PHE A 35 -8.38 -24.15 26.09
CA PHE A 35 -7.12 -24.85 25.93
C PHE A 35 -6.72 -25.54 27.22
N ARG A 36 -6.51 -26.86 27.14
CA ARG A 36 -6.04 -27.72 28.27
C ARG A 36 -4.60 -28.18 28.00
N PRO A 37 -3.60 -27.64 28.72
CA PRO A 37 -2.22 -28.10 28.61
C PRO A 37 -2.08 -29.57 28.96
N LYS A 38 -1.18 -30.28 28.28
CA LYS A 38 -0.82 -31.67 28.68
C LYS A 38 0.05 -31.73 29.93
N GLY A 39 0.69 -30.62 30.31
CA GLY A 39 1.47 -30.49 31.54
C GLY A 39 0.63 -30.04 32.73
N THR A 40 1.28 -29.90 33.88
CA THR A 40 0.63 -29.45 35.13
C THR A 40 0.43 -27.94 35.23
N ARG A 41 1.09 -27.16 34.36
CA ARG A 41 1.05 -25.68 34.38
C ARG A 41 -0.15 -25.18 33.59
N ALA A 42 -0.97 -24.34 34.21
CA ALA A 42 -2.06 -23.67 33.53
C ALA A 42 -1.53 -22.57 32.59
N LEU A 43 -2.26 -22.25 31.51
CA LEU A 43 -1.85 -21.25 30.52
C LEU A 43 -1.65 -19.86 31.13
N PRO A 44 -2.51 -19.35 32.04
CA PRO A 44 -2.29 -18.06 32.69
C PRO A 44 -1.04 -18.02 33.61
N ASP A 45 -0.56 -19.14 34.08
CA ASP A 45 0.63 -19.24 34.94
C ASP A 45 1.91 -19.51 34.12
N ALA A 46 1.80 -19.63 32.81
CA ALA A 46 2.95 -19.82 31.94
C ALA A 46 3.85 -18.57 31.93
N PRO A 47 5.17 -18.73 31.86
CA PRO A 47 6.07 -17.65 31.58
C PRO A 47 5.71 -16.94 30.27
N ASP A 48 6.05 -15.64 30.17
CA ASP A 48 5.80 -14.83 28.99
C ASP A 48 6.39 -15.51 27.74
N ARG A 49 5.54 -15.66 26.69
CA ARG A 49 5.89 -16.27 25.40
C ARG A 49 6.39 -17.72 25.46
N GLN A 50 6.13 -18.47 26.54
CA GLN A 50 6.41 -19.89 26.59
C GLN A 50 5.29 -20.66 25.90
N LEU A 51 5.64 -21.48 24.90
CA LEU A 51 4.71 -22.36 24.20
C LEU A 51 4.36 -23.56 25.10
N LEU A 52 3.07 -23.84 25.25
CA LEU A 52 2.50 -25.02 25.90
C LEU A 52 1.83 -25.88 24.82
N TYR A 53 2.09 -27.20 24.85
CA TYR A 53 1.36 -28.18 24.07
C TYR A 53 0.14 -28.66 24.84
N GLY A 54 -1.01 -28.78 24.17
CA GLY A 54 -2.26 -29.14 24.81
C GLY A 54 -3.38 -29.52 23.83
N THR A 55 -4.59 -29.57 24.37
CA THR A 55 -5.82 -29.90 23.66
C THR A 55 -6.70 -28.67 23.58
N LEU A 56 -7.18 -28.33 22.38
CA LEU A 56 -8.21 -27.32 22.17
C LEU A 56 -9.59 -27.93 22.40
N LEU A 57 -10.45 -27.11 22.99
CA LEU A 57 -11.78 -27.54 23.44
C LEU A 57 -12.85 -26.67 22.78
N ASP A 58 -14.02 -27.27 22.54
CA ASP A 58 -15.21 -26.51 22.15
C ASP A 58 -15.89 -25.87 23.40
N GLN A 59 -17.01 -25.18 23.15
CA GLN A 59 -17.82 -24.56 24.19
C GLN A 59 -18.36 -25.56 25.23
N ALA A 60 -18.55 -26.82 24.84
CA ALA A 60 -18.99 -27.90 25.75
C ALA A 60 -17.83 -28.56 26.51
N GLY A 61 -16.59 -28.15 26.26
CA GLY A 61 -15.37 -28.72 26.86
C GLY A 61 -14.92 -30.02 26.20
N GLN A 62 -15.45 -30.36 25.02
CA GLN A 62 -15.05 -31.52 24.23
C GLN A 62 -13.78 -31.22 23.45
N ALA A 63 -12.91 -32.24 23.31
CA ALA A 63 -11.69 -32.11 22.55
C ALA A 63 -11.97 -31.93 21.04
N LEU A 64 -11.48 -30.84 20.45
CA LEU A 64 -11.57 -30.57 19.04
C LEU A 64 -10.28 -30.90 18.28
N ASP A 65 -9.12 -30.53 18.91
CA ASP A 65 -7.83 -30.67 18.26
C ASP A 65 -6.72 -30.67 19.32
N THR A 66 -5.49 -30.91 18.90
CA THR A 66 -4.28 -30.72 19.71
C THR A 66 -3.43 -29.62 19.05
N GLY A 67 -2.78 -28.81 19.91
CA GLY A 67 -2.04 -27.68 19.37
C GLY A 67 -1.14 -27.01 20.41
N LEU A 68 -0.74 -25.80 20.09
CA LEU A 68 0.13 -24.99 20.94
C LEU A 68 -0.63 -23.74 21.41
N ALA A 69 -0.27 -23.25 22.60
CA ALA A 69 -0.76 -21.97 23.10
C ALA A 69 0.35 -21.23 23.84
N PHE A 70 0.31 -19.91 23.78
CA PHE A 70 1.16 -19.06 24.61
C PHE A 70 0.44 -17.77 24.97
N VAL A 71 0.95 -17.09 25.98
CA VAL A 71 0.52 -15.76 26.40
C VAL A 71 1.67 -14.77 26.27
N SER A 72 1.36 -13.52 25.92
CA SER A 72 2.30 -12.40 25.99
C SER A 72 1.71 -11.32 26.89
N ARG A 73 2.51 -10.87 27.84
CA ARG A 73 2.06 -9.90 28.84
C ARG A 73 2.35 -8.48 28.42
N ALA A 74 1.47 -7.57 28.83
CA ALA A 74 1.70 -6.13 28.65
C ALA A 74 2.98 -5.70 29.38
N PRO A 75 3.76 -4.75 28.82
CA PRO A 75 3.62 -4.10 27.50
C PRO A 75 4.33 -4.85 26.37
N HIS A 76 4.83 -6.08 26.60
CA HIS A 76 5.73 -6.80 25.67
C HIS A 76 4.99 -7.71 24.68
N SER A 77 3.76 -7.37 24.31
CA SER A 77 2.98 -8.03 23.26
C SER A 77 2.91 -7.20 21.97
N TYR A 78 2.29 -7.75 20.93
CA TYR A 78 2.06 -7.04 19.67
C TYR A 78 1.19 -5.80 19.87
N THR A 79 0.09 -5.91 20.61
CA THR A 79 -0.84 -4.80 20.86
C THR A 79 -0.44 -3.89 22.03
N GLY A 80 0.55 -4.29 22.82
CA GLY A 80 0.88 -3.62 24.08
C GLY A 80 -0.04 -4.03 25.25
N GLU A 81 -1.11 -4.80 25.00
CA GLU A 81 -2.01 -5.38 26.00
C GLU A 81 -1.61 -6.82 26.35
N GLU A 82 -2.34 -7.47 27.26
CA GLU A 82 -2.25 -8.91 27.42
C GLU A 82 -2.79 -9.59 26.16
N THR A 83 -2.03 -10.54 25.57
CA THR A 83 -2.45 -11.31 24.39
C THR A 83 -2.27 -12.80 24.64
N ALA A 84 -3.08 -13.60 23.94
CA ALA A 84 -2.89 -15.04 23.85
C ALA A 84 -3.01 -15.49 22.40
N GLU A 85 -2.26 -16.50 22.03
CA GLU A 85 -2.40 -17.17 20.74
C GLU A 85 -2.61 -18.67 20.94
N LEU A 86 -3.55 -19.21 20.16
CA LEU A 86 -3.86 -20.63 20.05
C LEU A 86 -3.53 -21.08 18.63
N GLN A 87 -2.69 -22.10 18.50
CA GLN A 87 -2.26 -22.65 17.22
C GLN A 87 -2.78 -24.09 17.11
N CYS A 88 -3.53 -24.38 16.08
CA CYS A 88 -4.14 -25.68 15.80
C CYS A 88 -3.98 -26.05 14.33
N HIS A 89 -4.56 -27.17 13.89
CA HIS A 89 -4.64 -27.46 12.46
C HIS A 89 -5.55 -26.44 11.77
N GLY A 90 -5.18 -26.04 10.56
CA GLY A 90 -5.87 -25.00 9.77
C GLY A 90 -7.17 -25.49 9.13
N SER A 91 -8.04 -26.13 9.89
CA SER A 91 -9.39 -26.48 9.48
C SER A 91 -10.34 -25.31 9.74
N PRO A 92 -11.03 -24.74 8.74
CA PRO A 92 -11.98 -23.65 8.95
C PRO A 92 -13.05 -23.99 9.98
N MET A 93 -13.49 -25.26 10.06
CA MET A 93 -14.49 -25.72 11.03
C MET A 93 -13.93 -25.71 12.44
N VAL A 94 -12.71 -26.23 12.66
CA VAL A 94 -12.05 -26.22 13.98
C VAL A 94 -11.83 -24.80 14.45
N LEU A 95 -11.31 -23.93 13.58
CA LEU A 95 -11.08 -22.52 13.89
C LEU A 95 -12.38 -21.79 14.28
N SER A 96 -13.49 -22.06 13.57
CA SER A 96 -14.80 -21.49 13.90
C SER A 96 -15.28 -21.95 15.28
N LEU A 97 -15.23 -23.25 15.57
CA LEU A 97 -15.68 -23.81 16.84
C LEU A 97 -14.87 -23.31 18.04
N VAL A 98 -13.55 -23.17 17.88
CA VAL A 98 -12.68 -22.59 18.92
C VAL A 98 -12.98 -21.10 19.08
N LEU A 99 -13.21 -20.35 18.00
CA LEU A 99 -13.56 -18.95 18.06
C LEU A 99 -14.90 -18.72 18.79
N ASP A 100 -15.92 -19.53 18.50
CA ASP A 100 -17.22 -19.49 19.18
C ASP A 100 -17.05 -19.79 20.69
N ALA A 101 -16.19 -20.73 21.06
CA ALA A 101 -15.87 -21.02 22.45
C ALA A 101 -15.16 -19.84 23.14
N LEU A 102 -14.30 -19.11 22.42
CA LEU A 102 -13.68 -17.88 22.92
C LEU A 102 -14.70 -16.76 23.12
N PHE A 103 -15.70 -16.64 22.23
CA PHE A 103 -16.80 -15.69 22.43
C PHE A 103 -17.64 -16.03 23.66
N ALA A 104 -17.95 -17.31 23.88
CA ALA A 104 -18.59 -17.77 25.09
C ALA A 104 -17.73 -17.54 26.36
N ALA A 105 -16.40 -17.49 26.19
CA ALA A 105 -15.46 -17.15 27.27
C ALA A 105 -15.37 -15.63 27.57
N GLY A 106 -16.09 -14.79 26.81
CA GLY A 106 -16.21 -13.34 27.04
C GLY A 106 -15.44 -12.47 26.04
N ALA A 107 -14.82 -13.04 25.01
CA ALA A 107 -14.27 -12.25 23.91
C ALA A 107 -15.38 -11.81 22.94
N ARG A 108 -15.18 -10.67 22.26
CA ARG A 108 -15.94 -10.35 21.06
C ARG A 108 -15.10 -10.51 19.80
N GLN A 109 -15.76 -10.57 18.65
CA GLN A 109 -15.09 -10.53 17.35
C GLN A 109 -14.26 -9.25 17.21
N ALA A 110 -12.99 -9.39 16.86
CA ALA A 110 -12.16 -8.25 16.48
C ALA A 110 -12.65 -7.63 15.15
N ARG A 111 -12.60 -6.31 15.06
CA ARG A 111 -12.81 -5.60 13.80
C ARG A 111 -11.60 -5.74 12.89
N ALA A 112 -11.76 -5.42 11.60
CA ALA A 112 -10.66 -5.37 10.66
C ALA A 112 -9.56 -4.43 11.19
N GLY A 113 -8.30 -4.86 11.19
CA GLY A 113 -7.14 -4.10 11.65
C GLY A 113 -7.09 -3.75 13.15
N GLU A 114 -8.01 -4.27 13.99
CA GLU A 114 -8.11 -3.83 15.39
C GLU A 114 -6.87 -4.17 16.23
N PHE A 115 -6.19 -5.26 15.99
CA PHE A 115 -4.94 -5.59 16.70
C PHE A 115 -3.85 -4.57 16.38
N THR A 116 -3.68 -4.19 15.13
CA THR A 116 -2.69 -3.17 14.70
C THR A 116 -3.11 -1.77 15.17
N GLN A 117 -4.41 -1.46 15.19
CA GLN A 117 -4.93 -0.23 15.77
C GLN A 117 -4.58 -0.11 17.25
N ARG A 118 -4.75 -1.19 18.04
CA ARG A 118 -4.37 -1.22 19.45
C ARG A 118 -2.86 -1.08 19.63
N ALA A 119 -2.05 -1.73 18.79
CA ALA A 119 -0.60 -1.56 18.78
C ALA A 119 -0.20 -0.10 18.58
N PHE A 120 -0.85 0.61 17.65
CA PHE A 120 -0.66 2.05 17.43
C PHE A 120 -1.08 2.88 18.66
N LEU A 121 -2.28 2.65 19.20
CA LEU A 121 -2.80 3.39 20.35
C LEU A 121 -1.94 3.21 21.61
N HIS A 122 -1.29 2.07 21.76
CA HIS A 122 -0.37 1.78 22.87
C HIS A 122 1.11 2.14 22.56
N GLY A 123 1.37 2.86 21.45
CA GLY A 123 2.70 3.33 21.09
C GLY A 123 3.70 2.22 20.70
N LYS A 124 3.21 1.04 20.33
CA LYS A 124 4.06 -0.07 19.83
C LYS A 124 4.48 0.16 18.38
N LEU A 125 3.62 0.80 17.62
CA LEU A 125 3.82 1.22 16.24
C LEU A 125 3.42 2.68 16.12
N ASP A 126 4.12 3.44 15.30
CA ASP A 126 3.63 4.71 14.81
C ASP A 126 2.69 4.50 13.61
N ARG A 127 2.12 5.59 13.09
CA ARG A 127 1.15 5.51 12.01
C ARG A 127 1.73 4.98 10.70
N THR A 128 2.97 5.39 10.36
CA THR A 128 3.63 4.91 9.13
C THR A 128 3.98 3.42 9.24
N GLN A 129 4.39 2.98 10.42
CA GLN A 129 4.64 1.56 10.71
C GLN A 129 3.34 0.73 10.65
N ALA A 130 2.23 1.27 11.18
CA ALA A 130 0.94 0.59 11.11
C ALA A 130 0.45 0.42 9.66
N GLU A 131 0.62 1.42 8.80
CA GLU A 131 0.36 1.32 7.36
C GLU A 131 1.28 0.29 6.68
N ALA A 132 2.56 0.27 7.05
CA ALA A 132 3.52 -0.66 6.49
C ALA A 132 3.22 -2.14 6.81
N VAL A 133 2.43 -2.43 7.86
CA VAL A 133 1.98 -3.81 8.14
C VAL A 133 1.12 -4.34 7.01
N ILE A 134 0.15 -3.56 6.50
CA ILE A 134 -0.70 -4.00 5.38
C ILE A 134 0.09 -4.02 4.08
N ASP A 135 0.94 -3.02 3.83
CA ASP A 135 1.78 -2.97 2.64
C ASP A 135 2.69 -4.21 2.54
N LEU A 136 3.20 -4.70 3.69
CA LEU A 136 4.03 -5.91 3.74
C LEU A 136 3.23 -7.19 3.46
N ILE A 137 1.99 -7.24 3.95
CA ILE A 137 1.10 -8.40 3.76
C ILE A 137 0.63 -8.49 2.30
N GLU A 138 0.34 -7.35 1.69
CA GLU A 138 -0.14 -7.22 0.30
C GLU A 138 1.00 -7.15 -0.73
N ALA A 139 2.26 -7.19 -0.30
CA ALA A 139 3.40 -7.07 -1.20
C ALA A 139 3.47 -8.24 -2.19
N GLU A 140 3.34 -7.95 -3.48
CA GLU A 140 3.38 -8.93 -4.58
C GLU A 140 4.77 -9.07 -5.21
N THR A 141 5.73 -8.20 -4.83
CA THR A 141 7.10 -8.25 -5.33
C THR A 141 8.13 -8.22 -4.21
N PRO A 142 9.34 -8.81 -4.42
CA PRO A 142 10.42 -8.72 -3.43
C PRO A 142 10.84 -7.27 -3.12
N ALA A 143 10.72 -6.36 -4.08
CA ALA A 143 11.04 -4.96 -3.91
C ALA A 143 10.01 -4.26 -3.01
N ALA A 144 8.70 -4.48 -3.24
CA ALA A 144 7.62 -3.98 -2.39
C ALA A 144 7.74 -4.51 -0.96
N ALA A 145 7.99 -5.82 -0.79
CA ALA A 145 8.15 -6.42 0.53
C ALA A 145 9.33 -5.82 1.31
N ARG A 146 10.48 -5.62 0.66
CA ARG A 146 11.65 -4.98 1.29
C ARG A 146 11.38 -3.54 1.67
N GLN A 147 10.68 -2.79 0.81
CA GLN A 147 10.30 -1.40 1.08
C GLN A 147 9.35 -1.30 2.29
N ALA A 148 8.30 -2.12 2.32
CA ALA A 148 7.36 -2.19 3.43
C ALA A 148 8.05 -2.62 4.74
N ALA A 149 8.95 -3.61 4.70
CA ALA A 149 9.77 -4.00 5.85
C ALA A 149 10.65 -2.85 6.36
N GLY A 150 11.23 -2.05 5.47
CA GLY A 150 12.00 -0.85 5.82
C GLY A 150 11.14 0.20 6.53
N GLN A 151 9.93 0.45 6.06
CA GLN A 151 8.99 1.36 6.74
C GLN A 151 8.53 0.79 8.09
N LEU A 152 8.21 -0.51 8.17
CA LEU A 152 7.82 -1.17 9.41
C LEU A 152 8.92 -1.09 10.50
N THR A 153 10.19 -1.08 10.11
CA THR A 153 11.31 -0.85 11.05
C THR A 153 11.50 0.63 11.43
N GLY A 154 10.61 1.53 10.99
CA GLY A 154 10.57 2.94 11.35
C GLY A 154 11.56 3.81 10.59
N ALA A 155 12.02 3.41 9.40
CA ALA A 155 12.96 4.22 8.63
C ALA A 155 12.37 5.58 8.23
N LEU A 156 11.10 5.61 7.76
CA LEU A 156 10.39 6.84 7.41
C LEU A 156 10.18 7.73 8.64
N SER A 157 9.73 7.13 9.75
CA SER A 157 9.47 7.86 11.00
C SER A 157 10.71 8.56 11.51
N ARG A 158 11.87 7.87 11.53
CA ARG A 158 13.14 8.49 11.94
C ARG A 158 13.52 9.67 11.04
N ARG A 159 13.27 9.60 9.74
CA ARG A 159 13.55 10.71 8.82
C ARG A 159 12.62 11.89 9.07
N ILE A 160 11.32 11.63 9.27
CA ILE A 160 10.32 12.65 9.61
C ILE A 160 10.63 13.29 10.98
N ASP A 161 11.01 12.48 11.98
CA ASP A 161 11.38 12.99 13.31
C ASP A 161 12.63 13.90 13.27
N ALA A 162 13.59 13.60 12.41
CA ALA A 162 14.77 14.47 12.24
C ALA A 162 14.37 15.83 11.66
N ILE A 163 13.48 15.87 10.65
CA ILE A 163 12.96 17.10 10.07
C ILE A 163 12.12 17.86 11.11
N TYR A 164 11.23 17.15 11.81
CA TYR A 164 10.40 17.71 12.87
C TYR A 164 11.23 18.35 13.98
N SER A 165 12.33 17.71 14.40
CA SER A 165 13.27 18.27 15.38
C SER A 165 13.92 19.54 14.88
N GLY A 166 14.39 19.56 13.61
CA GLY A 166 14.97 20.78 13.02
C GLY A 166 13.98 21.95 12.97
N LEU A 167 12.70 21.68 12.66
CA LEU A 167 11.64 22.70 12.71
C LEU A 167 11.33 23.14 14.15
N THR A 168 11.42 22.22 15.12
CA THR A 168 11.25 22.57 16.55
C THR A 168 12.34 23.52 17.01
N ASP A 169 13.58 23.31 16.59
CA ASP A 169 14.70 24.21 16.93
C ASP A 169 14.48 25.60 16.31
N VAL A 170 14.03 25.68 15.06
CA VAL A 170 13.65 26.94 14.41
C VAL A 170 12.51 27.62 15.17
N MET A 171 11.46 26.89 15.55
CA MET A 171 10.33 27.44 16.30
C MET A 171 10.76 27.97 17.68
N ALA A 172 11.60 27.22 18.40
CA ALA A 172 12.10 27.65 19.70
C ALA A 172 12.87 28.97 19.61
N HIS A 173 13.65 29.16 18.53
CA HIS A 173 14.36 30.40 18.30
C HIS A 173 13.43 31.60 18.07
N PHE A 174 12.38 31.43 17.20
CA PHE A 174 11.38 32.48 16.96
C PHE A 174 10.58 32.83 18.22
N CYS A 175 10.21 31.83 19.03
CA CYS A 175 9.54 32.10 20.32
C CYS A 175 10.42 32.93 21.25
N ALA A 176 11.72 32.64 21.32
CA ALA A 176 12.65 33.42 22.14
C ALA A 176 12.75 34.90 21.70
N VAL A 177 12.73 35.14 20.38
CA VAL A 177 12.72 36.49 19.81
C VAL A 177 11.42 37.24 20.13
N LEU A 178 10.28 36.56 20.09
CA LEU A 178 8.99 37.17 20.45
C LEU A 178 8.88 37.53 21.94
N ASP A 179 9.50 36.73 22.81
CA ASP A 179 9.53 36.99 24.26
C ASP A 179 10.43 38.18 24.63
N TYR A 180 11.39 38.53 23.76
CA TYR A 180 12.34 39.65 23.96
C TYR A 180 12.31 40.62 22.75
N PRO A 181 11.19 41.35 22.54
CA PRO A 181 10.99 42.19 21.35
C PRO A 181 11.91 43.40 21.24
N ASP A 182 12.62 43.78 22.31
CA ASP A 182 13.58 44.88 22.33
C ASP A 182 14.98 44.48 21.79
N GLU A 183 15.19 43.19 21.52
CA GLU A 183 16.42 42.72 20.88
C GLU A 183 16.14 42.47 19.38
N ASP A 184 16.66 43.34 18.52
CA ASP A 184 16.64 43.16 17.08
C ASP A 184 17.31 41.82 16.70
N LEU A 185 16.70 41.07 15.75
CA LEU A 185 17.34 39.88 15.18
C LEU A 185 18.70 40.27 14.59
N ASP A 186 19.78 39.74 15.15
CA ASP A 186 21.11 39.85 14.57
C ASP A 186 21.09 39.27 13.14
N PRO A 187 21.61 39.99 12.11
CA PRO A 187 21.71 39.47 10.75
C PRO A 187 22.38 38.08 10.65
N PHE A 188 23.29 37.76 11.54
CA PHE A 188 23.95 36.46 11.64
C PHE A 188 22.96 35.36 12.08
N GLN A 189 22.07 35.67 13.01
CA GLN A 189 21.01 34.74 13.46
C GLN A 189 19.97 34.55 12.38
N THR A 190 19.61 35.59 11.61
CA THR A 190 18.69 35.48 10.47
C THR A 190 19.23 34.54 9.38
N GLN A 191 20.52 34.65 9.07
CA GLN A 191 21.17 33.74 8.11
C GLN A 191 21.15 32.28 8.59
N GLN A 192 21.43 32.03 9.88
CA GLN A 192 21.37 30.67 10.43
C GLN A 192 19.97 30.07 10.38
N LEU A 193 18.94 30.88 10.66
CA LEU A 193 17.54 30.45 10.54
C LEU A 193 17.16 30.12 9.09
N GLN A 194 17.62 30.94 8.16
CA GLN A 194 17.38 30.71 6.72
C GLN A 194 18.05 29.44 6.27
N GLU A 195 19.30 29.18 6.65
CA GLU A 195 20.03 27.94 6.37
C GLU A 195 19.31 26.72 6.99
N ALA A 196 18.79 26.86 8.23
CA ALA A 196 18.05 25.80 8.89
C ALA A 196 16.73 25.48 8.17
N LEU A 197 15.94 26.50 7.78
CA LEU A 197 14.71 26.32 7.01
C LEU A 197 14.97 25.68 5.65
N GLN A 198 15.99 26.19 4.92
CA GLN A 198 16.40 25.63 3.64
C GLN A 198 16.80 24.15 3.75
N ALA A 199 17.55 23.77 4.79
CA ALA A 199 17.92 22.38 5.02
C ALA A 199 16.68 21.47 5.22
N GLN A 200 15.63 21.94 5.91
CA GLN A 200 14.39 21.19 6.07
C GLN A 200 13.59 21.11 4.76
N GLU A 201 13.53 22.19 3.99
CA GLU A 201 12.89 22.23 2.67
C GLU A 201 13.56 21.26 1.69
N GLU A 202 14.89 21.25 1.64
CA GLU A 202 15.66 20.30 0.81
C GLU A 202 15.39 18.85 1.22
N ALA A 203 15.33 18.58 2.52
CA ALA A 203 15.04 17.25 3.05
C ALA A 203 13.62 16.78 2.69
N LEU A 204 12.61 17.64 2.77
CA LEU A 204 11.23 17.37 2.38
C LEU A 204 11.10 17.18 0.86
N THR A 205 11.75 18.04 0.08
CA THR A 205 11.79 17.96 -1.38
C THR A 205 12.45 16.66 -1.85
N ALA A 206 13.54 16.24 -1.19
CA ALA A 206 14.18 14.95 -1.47
C ALA A 206 13.23 13.78 -1.23
N LEU A 207 12.44 13.79 -0.16
CA LEU A 207 11.39 12.79 0.09
C LEU A 207 10.31 12.82 -1.00
N LEU A 208 9.82 14.00 -1.39
CA LEU A 208 8.79 14.14 -2.43
C LEU A 208 9.23 13.56 -3.77
N ARG A 209 10.50 13.73 -4.16
CA ARG A 209 11.05 13.14 -5.38
C ARG A 209 10.96 11.62 -5.41
N THR A 210 10.83 10.97 -4.25
CA THR A 210 10.71 9.50 -4.16
C THR A 210 9.27 9.00 -4.32
N SER A 211 8.26 9.87 -4.26
CA SER A 211 6.85 9.49 -4.15
C SER A 211 6.34 8.68 -5.36
N ARG A 212 6.66 9.13 -6.59
CA ARG A 212 6.26 8.39 -7.81
C ARG A 212 6.85 6.98 -7.81
N ARG A 213 8.15 6.88 -7.52
CA ARG A 213 8.86 5.60 -7.48
C ARG A 213 8.33 4.70 -6.37
N GLY A 214 8.06 5.26 -5.18
CA GLY A 214 7.48 4.51 -4.06
C GLY A 214 6.09 3.98 -4.38
N ARG A 215 5.22 4.78 -5.01
CA ARG A 215 3.91 4.35 -5.49
C ARG A 215 4.02 3.19 -6.48
N LEU A 216 4.88 3.33 -7.50
CA LEU A 216 5.07 2.30 -8.51
C LEU A 216 5.62 0.99 -7.94
N LEU A 217 6.51 1.06 -6.94
CA LEU A 217 7.03 -0.14 -6.26
C LEU A 217 5.98 -0.82 -5.39
N SER A 218 5.14 -0.05 -4.69
CA SER A 218 4.13 -0.58 -3.78
C SER A 218 2.87 -1.04 -4.52
N GLN A 219 2.38 -0.24 -5.47
CA GLN A 219 1.10 -0.48 -6.15
C GLN A 219 1.24 -1.11 -7.54
N GLY A 220 2.45 -1.13 -8.10
CA GLY A 220 2.69 -1.55 -9.48
C GLY A 220 2.43 -0.44 -10.50
N LEU A 221 2.74 -0.74 -11.76
CA LEU A 221 2.44 0.13 -12.90
C LEU A 221 1.01 -0.10 -13.36
N THR A 222 0.22 0.97 -13.45
CA THR A 222 -1.13 0.90 -14.01
C THR A 222 -1.03 0.90 -15.53
N CYS A 223 -1.40 -0.24 -16.13
CA CYS A 223 -1.34 -0.48 -17.56
C CYS A 223 -2.77 -0.59 -18.12
N VAL A 224 -3.20 0.43 -18.85
CA VAL A 224 -4.57 0.52 -19.38
C VAL A 224 -4.63 -0.03 -20.80
N LEU A 225 -5.53 -0.98 -21.04
CA LEU A 225 -5.80 -1.53 -22.38
C LEU A 225 -6.85 -0.66 -23.08
N LEU A 226 -6.44 0.07 -24.10
CA LEU A 226 -7.28 0.91 -24.93
C LEU A 226 -7.44 0.28 -26.32
N GLY A 227 -8.50 0.57 -27.04
CA GLY A 227 -8.71 0.10 -28.42
C GLY A 227 -10.16 -0.20 -28.73
N ARG A 228 -10.48 -0.34 -30.01
CA ARG A 228 -11.84 -0.59 -30.51
C ARG A 228 -12.44 -1.89 -29.96
N PRO A 229 -13.76 -2.02 -29.98
CA PRO A 229 -14.41 -3.31 -29.73
C PRO A 229 -13.86 -4.40 -30.65
N ASN A 230 -13.73 -5.63 -30.13
CA ASN A 230 -13.21 -6.79 -30.85
C ASN A 230 -11.73 -6.68 -31.34
N ALA A 231 -10.98 -5.69 -30.92
CA ALA A 231 -9.52 -5.64 -31.14
C ALA A 231 -8.77 -6.75 -30.37
N GLY A 232 -9.41 -7.33 -29.34
CA GLY A 232 -8.87 -8.45 -28.56
C GLY A 232 -8.27 -8.05 -27.20
N LYS A 233 -8.70 -6.92 -26.63
CA LYS A 233 -8.23 -6.42 -25.31
C LYS A 233 -8.38 -7.45 -24.21
N SER A 234 -9.59 -7.98 -24.01
CA SER A 234 -9.85 -8.99 -22.97
C SER A 234 -9.13 -10.32 -23.25
N SER A 235 -8.90 -10.67 -24.52
CA SER A 235 -8.06 -11.82 -24.87
C SER A 235 -6.60 -11.59 -24.52
N LEU A 236 -6.09 -10.39 -24.74
CA LEU A 236 -4.73 -9.99 -24.37
C LEU A 236 -4.55 -9.97 -22.86
N LEU A 237 -5.53 -9.39 -22.12
CA LEU A 237 -5.54 -9.41 -20.66
C LEU A 237 -5.48 -10.86 -20.13
N ASN A 238 -6.32 -11.74 -20.64
CA ASN A 238 -6.33 -13.16 -20.24
C ASN A 238 -5.03 -13.88 -20.63
N ALA A 239 -4.45 -13.57 -21.80
CA ALA A 239 -3.20 -14.16 -22.22
C ALA A 239 -2.03 -13.76 -21.30
N LEU A 240 -1.94 -12.48 -20.93
CA LEU A 240 -0.94 -11.99 -19.97
C LEU A 240 -1.17 -12.54 -18.55
N ALA A 241 -2.43 -12.63 -18.10
CA ALA A 241 -2.79 -13.19 -16.80
C ALA A 241 -2.66 -14.71 -16.72
N GLY A 242 -2.82 -15.43 -17.83
CA GLY A 242 -2.79 -16.90 -17.90
C GLY A 242 -1.40 -17.53 -18.05
N TYR A 243 -0.34 -16.73 -18.19
CA TYR A 243 1.02 -17.24 -18.23
C TYR A 243 1.42 -17.79 -16.85
N GLU A 244 2.12 -18.94 -16.79
CA GLU A 244 2.47 -19.70 -15.56
C GLU A 244 3.25 -18.88 -14.48
N ARG A 245 3.57 -17.63 -14.75
CA ARG A 245 4.27 -16.68 -13.86
C ARG A 245 3.35 -15.64 -13.23
N ALA A 246 2.07 -15.55 -13.62
CA ALA A 246 1.13 -14.63 -13.03
C ALA A 246 0.62 -15.17 -11.69
N ILE A 247 0.99 -14.53 -10.59
CA ILE A 247 0.35 -14.75 -9.31
C ILE A 247 -0.99 -14.02 -9.36
N VAL A 248 -2.02 -14.69 -9.88
CA VAL A 248 -3.39 -14.18 -9.81
C VAL A 248 -3.87 -14.40 -8.38
N THR A 249 -3.89 -13.38 -7.57
CA THR A 249 -4.59 -13.42 -6.28
C THR A 249 -6.05 -13.04 -6.50
N PRO A 250 -7.00 -14.00 -6.42
CA PRO A 250 -8.41 -13.65 -6.38
C PRO A 250 -8.68 -12.98 -5.03
N ILE A 251 -8.76 -11.65 -5.00
CA ILE A 251 -9.22 -10.92 -3.80
C ILE A 251 -10.73 -11.12 -3.71
N PRO A 252 -11.25 -11.88 -2.74
CA PRO A 252 -12.68 -12.06 -2.58
C PRO A 252 -13.31 -10.74 -2.15
N GLY A 253 -14.19 -10.17 -3.00
CA GLY A 253 -14.97 -8.97 -2.66
C GLY A 253 -14.96 -7.86 -3.72
N THR A 254 -14.12 -7.94 -4.76
CA THR A 254 -13.99 -6.89 -5.80
C THR A 254 -14.75 -7.21 -7.11
N THR A 255 -15.62 -8.22 -7.13
CA THR A 255 -16.28 -8.77 -8.34
C THR A 255 -17.34 -7.85 -8.97
N ARG A 256 -17.38 -6.54 -8.70
CA ARG A 256 -18.28 -5.58 -9.37
C ARG A 256 -17.58 -4.42 -10.07
N ASP A 257 -16.25 -4.39 -10.05
CA ASP A 257 -15.45 -3.32 -10.63
C ASP A 257 -14.68 -3.82 -11.85
N THR A 258 -14.22 -2.89 -12.72
CA THR A 258 -13.44 -3.10 -13.95
C THR A 258 -12.53 -4.32 -13.87
N VAL A 259 -12.46 -5.14 -14.92
CA VAL A 259 -11.62 -6.35 -14.98
C VAL A 259 -10.18 -5.92 -14.79
N GLU A 260 -9.70 -6.04 -13.57
CA GLU A 260 -8.31 -5.81 -13.21
C GLU A 260 -7.62 -7.16 -13.06
N ALA A 261 -6.47 -7.30 -13.70
CA ALA A 261 -5.58 -8.43 -13.48
C ALA A 261 -4.20 -7.89 -13.08
N THR A 262 -3.56 -8.54 -12.12
CA THR A 262 -2.16 -8.25 -11.75
C THR A 262 -1.24 -9.28 -12.38
N VAL A 263 -0.13 -8.80 -12.95
CA VAL A 263 0.89 -9.64 -13.58
C VAL A 263 2.26 -9.19 -13.09
N THR A 264 3.09 -10.13 -12.66
CA THR A 264 4.47 -9.85 -12.29
C THR A 264 5.42 -10.35 -13.39
N LEU A 265 6.14 -9.41 -14.05
CA LEU A 265 7.13 -9.69 -15.07
C LEU A 265 8.51 -9.27 -14.56
N GLU A 266 9.45 -10.20 -14.47
CA GLU A 266 10.82 -9.98 -13.98
C GLU A 266 10.91 -9.19 -12.65
N GLY A 267 9.93 -9.35 -11.77
CA GLY A 267 9.86 -8.67 -10.48
C GLY A 267 9.23 -7.27 -10.50
N TYR A 268 8.68 -6.84 -11.63
CA TYR A 268 7.85 -5.64 -11.78
C TYR A 268 6.38 -6.02 -11.79
N LEU A 269 5.57 -5.32 -10.98
CA LEU A 269 4.13 -5.52 -10.90
C LEU A 269 3.43 -4.62 -11.91
N PHE A 270 2.55 -5.20 -12.73
CA PHE A 270 1.66 -4.50 -13.66
C PHE A 270 0.22 -4.75 -13.28
N ARG A 271 -0.57 -3.69 -13.17
CA ARG A 271 -2.02 -3.74 -13.01
C ARG A 271 -2.66 -3.48 -14.36
N LEU A 272 -3.24 -4.50 -14.94
CA LEU A 272 -3.89 -4.45 -16.25
C LEU A 272 -5.36 -4.05 -16.05
N VAL A 273 -5.76 -2.95 -16.66
CA VAL A 273 -7.13 -2.41 -16.60
C VAL A 273 -7.75 -2.44 -17.99
N ASP A 274 -8.82 -3.22 -18.19
CA ASP A 274 -9.54 -3.27 -19.47
C ASP A 274 -10.61 -2.17 -19.54
N THR A 275 -10.51 -1.30 -20.55
CA THR A 275 -11.49 -0.22 -20.81
C THR A 275 -12.63 -0.65 -21.73
N ALA A 276 -13.10 -1.90 -21.67
CA ALA A 276 -14.13 -2.46 -22.58
C ALA A 276 -15.47 -1.70 -22.58
N GLY A 277 -15.64 -0.61 -21.84
CA GLY A 277 -16.87 0.14 -21.66
C GLY A 277 -16.84 1.63 -22.05
N LEU A 278 -15.86 2.13 -22.81
CA LEU A 278 -15.74 3.58 -23.17
C LEU A 278 -16.78 4.08 -24.21
N ARG A 279 -17.96 3.50 -24.30
CA ARG A 279 -19.02 4.08 -25.14
C ARG A 279 -19.94 4.96 -24.34
N ASP A 280 -20.23 6.16 -24.84
CA ASP A 280 -21.32 6.98 -24.37
C ASP A 280 -22.63 6.20 -24.55
N SER A 281 -23.25 5.84 -23.46
CA SER A 281 -24.52 5.12 -23.40
C SER A 281 -25.46 5.91 -22.50
N ASP A 282 -26.72 5.92 -22.86
CA ASP A 282 -27.78 6.52 -22.03
C ASP A 282 -28.16 5.64 -20.80
N ASP A 283 -27.56 4.45 -20.66
CA ASP A 283 -27.78 3.58 -19.50
C ASP A 283 -26.93 4.04 -18.32
N PRO A 284 -27.53 4.29 -17.12
CA PRO A 284 -26.81 4.73 -15.93
C PRO A 284 -25.68 3.77 -15.46
N ILE A 285 -25.80 2.47 -15.77
CA ILE A 285 -24.78 1.47 -15.42
C ILE A 285 -23.56 1.60 -16.37
N GLU A 286 -23.79 1.87 -17.65
CA GLU A 286 -22.72 2.07 -18.65
C GLU A 286 -22.06 3.46 -18.46
N GLN A 287 -22.78 4.50 -18.06
CA GLN A 287 -22.19 5.80 -17.73
C GLN A 287 -21.21 5.72 -16.55
N LEU A 288 -21.48 4.87 -15.55
CA LEU A 288 -20.55 4.58 -14.48
C LEU A 288 -19.28 3.87 -15.00
N GLY A 289 -19.41 2.99 -15.98
CA GLY A 289 -18.29 2.33 -16.66
C GLY A 289 -17.40 3.31 -17.43
N VAL A 290 -18.01 4.26 -18.15
CA VAL A 290 -17.30 5.33 -18.89
C VAL A 290 -16.52 6.25 -17.94
N ALA A 291 -17.14 6.67 -16.83
CA ALA A 291 -16.47 7.52 -15.85
C ALA A 291 -15.25 6.81 -15.21
N ARG A 292 -15.37 5.52 -14.90
CA ARG A 292 -14.27 4.71 -14.35
C ARG A 292 -13.15 4.49 -15.37
N SER A 293 -13.49 4.27 -16.62
CA SER A 293 -12.51 4.10 -17.71
C SER A 293 -11.73 5.40 -17.95
N ARG A 294 -12.39 6.56 -17.87
CA ARG A 294 -11.70 7.88 -17.92
C ARG A 294 -10.76 8.05 -16.72
N GLN A 295 -11.23 7.72 -15.52
CA GLN A 295 -10.39 7.78 -14.32
C GLN A 295 -9.19 6.83 -14.41
N ALA A 296 -9.34 5.64 -14.99
CA ALA A 296 -8.24 4.71 -15.22
C ALA A 296 -7.19 5.28 -16.19
N LEU A 297 -7.64 5.94 -17.27
CA LEU A 297 -6.76 6.63 -18.21
C LEU A 297 -5.99 7.79 -17.54
N ASP A 298 -6.65 8.60 -16.72
CA ASP A 298 -6.00 9.69 -15.97
C ASP A 298 -4.92 9.20 -14.99
N GLN A 299 -5.02 7.94 -14.55
CA GLN A 299 -4.10 7.29 -13.62
C GLN A 299 -3.11 6.34 -14.31
N ALA A 300 -3.17 6.20 -15.64
CA ALA A 300 -2.33 5.30 -16.38
C ALA A 300 -0.84 5.68 -16.28
N ASP A 301 0.00 4.72 -15.99
CA ASP A 301 1.46 4.84 -16.11
C ASP A 301 1.92 4.40 -17.51
N LEU A 302 1.13 3.50 -18.14
CA LEU A 302 1.35 2.98 -19.49
C LEU A 302 0.00 2.69 -20.14
N ILE A 303 -0.13 2.96 -21.43
CA ILE A 303 -1.29 2.60 -22.24
C ILE A 303 -0.88 1.57 -23.29
N LEU A 304 -1.61 0.45 -23.36
CA LEU A 304 -1.54 -0.52 -24.45
C LEU A 304 -2.69 -0.25 -25.41
N LEU A 305 -2.39 0.43 -26.53
CA LEU A 305 -3.39 0.61 -27.59
C LEU A 305 -3.43 -0.66 -28.45
N VAL A 306 -4.51 -1.42 -28.31
CA VAL A 306 -4.69 -2.71 -28.98
C VAL A 306 -5.49 -2.49 -30.26
N CYS A 307 -4.88 -2.78 -31.39
CA CYS A 307 -5.49 -2.71 -32.74
C CYS A 307 -5.56 -4.09 -33.40
N ASP A 308 -6.52 -4.25 -34.30
CA ASP A 308 -6.64 -5.44 -35.15
C ASP A 308 -5.63 -5.35 -36.31
N GLY A 309 -4.57 -6.14 -36.25
CA GLY A 309 -3.51 -6.16 -37.28
C GLY A 309 -3.92 -6.68 -38.63
N THR A 310 -5.14 -7.19 -38.78
CA THR A 310 -5.70 -7.61 -40.08
C THR A 310 -6.39 -6.47 -40.85
N GLN A 311 -6.49 -5.28 -40.24
CA GLN A 311 -7.13 -4.10 -40.81
C GLN A 311 -6.16 -2.91 -40.77
N GLU A 312 -6.31 -2.01 -41.73
CA GLU A 312 -5.61 -0.73 -41.66
C GLU A 312 -6.18 0.13 -40.50
N MET A 313 -5.32 0.91 -39.88
CA MET A 313 -5.76 1.83 -38.83
C MET A 313 -6.70 2.87 -39.41
N GLY A 314 -7.92 2.91 -38.89
CA GLY A 314 -8.95 3.86 -39.28
C GLY A 314 -8.86 5.19 -38.49
N GLU A 315 -9.77 6.12 -38.80
CA GLU A 315 -9.86 7.41 -38.10
C GLU A 315 -10.10 7.24 -36.59
N GLU A 316 -10.90 6.24 -36.17
CA GLU A 316 -11.14 5.94 -34.76
C GLU A 316 -9.86 5.46 -34.04
N ASP A 317 -9.06 4.60 -34.69
CA ASP A 317 -7.80 4.09 -34.11
C ASP A 317 -6.77 5.22 -33.98
N THR A 318 -6.72 6.13 -34.97
CA THR A 318 -5.85 7.32 -34.95
C THR A 318 -6.26 8.27 -33.82
N ALA A 319 -7.56 8.54 -33.66
CA ALA A 319 -8.06 9.38 -32.58
C ALA A 319 -7.75 8.80 -31.18
N LEU A 320 -7.87 7.47 -31.04
CA LEU A 320 -7.50 6.78 -29.78
C LEU A 320 -5.99 6.82 -29.54
N LEU A 321 -5.17 6.76 -30.60
CA LEU A 321 -3.72 6.87 -30.50
C LEU A 321 -3.31 8.28 -30.03
N ASP A 322 -3.86 9.32 -30.65
CA ASP A 322 -3.61 10.71 -30.27
C ASP A 322 -3.99 10.94 -28.79
N GLN A 323 -5.18 10.47 -28.39
CA GLN A 323 -5.62 10.54 -26.99
C GLN A 323 -4.67 9.78 -26.04
N ALA A 324 -4.20 8.60 -26.41
CA ALA A 324 -3.30 7.81 -25.60
C ALA A 324 -1.93 8.49 -25.43
N LEU A 325 -1.38 9.04 -26.51
CA LEU A 325 -0.09 9.74 -26.49
C LEU A 325 -0.10 11.02 -25.64
N ASP A 326 -1.25 11.71 -25.59
CA ASP A 326 -1.43 12.90 -24.75
C ASP A 326 -1.53 12.55 -23.25
N GLN A 327 -1.94 11.32 -22.90
CA GLN A 327 -2.20 10.91 -21.51
C GLN A 327 -1.00 10.25 -20.83
N ALA A 328 -0.39 9.25 -21.50
CA ALA A 328 0.68 8.47 -20.90
C ALA A 328 1.63 7.88 -21.94
N ASP A 329 2.70 7.25 -21.46
CA ASP A 329 3.58 6.44 -22.29
C ASP A 329 2.77 5.34 -22.98
N THR A 330 2.80 5.27 -24.32
CA THR A 330 1.91 4.44 -25.12
C THR A 330 2.68 3.40 -25.92
N LEU A 331 2.17 2.17 -25.90
CA LEU A 331 2.65 1.05 -26.70
C LEU A 331 1.53 0.59 -27.65
N LEU A 332 1.81 0.61 -28.95
CA LEU A 332 0.88 0.10 -29.96
C LEU A 332 1.01 -1.42 -30.09
N VAL A 333 -0.08 -2.13 -29.85
CA VAL A 333 -0.17 -3.59 -29.95
C VAL A 333 -1.02 -3.97 -31.16
N MET A 334 -0.38 -4.50 -32.20
CA MET A 334 -1.06 -5.04 -33.38
C MET A 334 -1.36 -6.52 -33.14
N ASN A 335 -2.63 -6.80 -32.80
CA ASN A 335 -3.09 -8.13 -32.42
C ASN A 335 -3.59 -8.94 -33.63
N LYS A 336 -3.89 -10.23 -33.40
CA LYS A 336 -4.45 -11.20 -34.38
C LYS A 336 -3.48 -11.61 -35.49
N SER A 337 -2.18 -11.71 -35.16
CA SER A 337 -1.16 -12.17 -36.11
C SER A 337 -1.36 -13.60 -36.62
N ASP A 338 -2.26 -14.36 -36.00
CA ASP A 338 -2.67 -15.71 -36.41
C ASP A 338 -3.67 -15.72 -37.59
N LEU A 339 -4.22 -14.55 -37.97
CA LEU A 339 -5.26 -14.48 -39.00
C LEU A 339 -4.67 -14.04 -40.36
N PRO A 340 -5.27 -14.51 -41.48
CA PRO A 340 -4.94 -14.05 -42.82
C PRO A 340 -5.18 -12.53 -42.97
N GLY A 341 -4.30 -11.87 -43.72
CA GLY A 341 -4.40 -10.43 -43.95
C GLY A 341 -3.65 -9.59 -42.88
N TYR A 342 -3.01 -10.22 -41.89
CA TYR A 342 -2.16 -9.51 -40.96
C TYR A 342 -1.01 -8.80 -41.69
N GLY A 343 -0.93 -7.46 -41.54
CA GLY A 343 -0.01 -6.60 -42.29
C GLY A 343 1.12 -5.99 -41.46
N CYS A 344 1.15 -6.24 -40.15
CA CYS A 344 2.17 -5.68 -39.28
C CYS A 344 3.29 -6.72 -38.99
N PRO A 345 4.57 -6.30 -38.91
CA PRO A 345 5.64 -7.22 -38.52
C PRO A 345 5.40 -7.78 -37.09
N MET A 346 5.68 -9.08 -36.91
CA MET A 346 5.58 -9.76 -35.61
C MET A 346 6.82 -9.53 -34.73
N PHE A 347 7.44 -8.40 -34.83
CA PHE A 347 8.57 -8.00 -33.99
C PHE A 347 8.39 -6.56 -33.56
N ARG A 348 9.12 -6.19 -32.51
CA ARG A 348 9.17 -4.81 -32.06
C ARG A 348 9.72 -3.90 -33.15
N ALA A 349 9.00 -2.84 -33.47
CA ALA A 349 9.44 -1.76 -34.33
C ALA A 349 9.30 -0.43 -33.56
N GLU A 350 10.15 0.54 -33.87
CA GLU A 350 10.08 1.90 -33.34
C GLU A 350 9.79 2.85 -34.52
N ASP A 351 8.76 3.67 -34.38
CA ASP A 351 8.58 4.81 -35.26
C ASP A 351 9.51 5.93 -34.79
N THR A 352 10.59 6.13 -35.54
CA THR A 352 11.61 7.13 -35.22
C THR A 352 11.10 8.56 -35.29
N ALA A 353 9.94 8.80 -35.90
CA ALA A 353 9.33 10.14 -35.98
C ALA A 353 8.62 10.53 -34.68
N HIS A 354 8.08 9.57 -33.92
CA HIS A 354 7.24 9.81 -32.74
C HIS A 354 7.64 9.01 -31.49
N THR A 355 8.75 8.28 -31.51
CA THR A 355 9.19 7.38 -30.42
C THR A 355 8.15 6.31 -30.03
N LEU A 356 7.19 6.01 -30.92
CA LEU A 356 6.16 5.01 -30.71
C LEU A 356 6.71 3.60 -30.95
N SER A 357 6.65 2.74 -29.92
CA SER A 357 6.99 1.33 -30.07
C SER A 357 5.75 0.56 -30.55
N VAL A 358 5.96 -0.37 -31.49
CA VAL A 358 4.90 -1.24 -32.03
C VAL A 358 5.28 -2.69 -31.79
N VAL A 359 4.33 -3.46 -31.25
CA VAL A 359 4.49 -4.93 -31.02
C VAL A 359 3.39 -5.68 -31.77
N GLY A 360 3.81 -6.61 -32.62
CA GLY A 360 2.90 -7.52 -33.31
C GLY A 360 2.77 -8.84 -32.57
N LEU A 361 1.52 -9.30 -32.31
CA LEU A 361 1.26 -10.52 -31.56
C LEU A 361 -0.09 -11.17 -31.90
N SER A 362 -0.30 -12.39 -31.42
CA SER A 362 -1.61 -13.03 -31.32
C SER A 362 -1.94 -13.37 -29.87
N ALA A 363 -2.86 -12.63 -29.27
CA ALA A 363 -3.35 -12.91 -27.92
C ALA A 363 -4.05 -14.29 -27.81
N LYS A 364 -4.51 -14.87 -28.93
CA LYS A 364 -5.16 -16.17 -28.98
C LYS A 364 -4.16 -17.32 -28.95
N THR A 365 -3.05 -17.21 -29.65
CA THR A 365 -2.07 -18.30 -29.78
C THR A 365 -0.86 -18.12 -28.88
N GLY A 366 -0.68 -16.93 -28.30
CA GLY A 366 0.49 -16.57 -27.51
C GLY A 366 1.70 -16.13 -28.33
N LEU A 367 1.62 -16.16 -29.65
CA LEU A 367 2.74 -15.80 -30.53
C LEU A 367 3.06 -14.31 -30.39
N GLY A 368 4.32 -13.96 -30.09
CA GLY A 368 4.79 -12.58 -29.93
C GLY A 368 4.51 -11.95 -28.57
N LEU A 369 3.93 -12.67 -27.62
CA LEU A 369 3.73 -12.16 -26.26
C LEU A 369 5.05 -11.86 -25.54
N GLU A 370 6.09 -12.64 -25.82
CA GLU A 370 7.43 -12.43 -25.28
C GLU A 370 7.99 -11.03 -25.62
N PHE A 371 7.71 -10.51 -26.82
CA PHE A 371 8.15 -9.16 -27.22
C PHE A 371 7.38 -8.08 -26.47
N LEU A 372 6.10 -8.31 -26.17
CA LEU A 372 5.31 -7.42 -25.34
C LEU A 372 5.82 -7.41 -23.89
N GLU A 373 6.11 -8.57 -23.32
CA GLU A 373 6.66 -8.70 -21.97
C GLU A 373 8.02 -8.01 -21.84
N GLU A 374 8.94 -8.22 -22.79
CA GLU A 374 10.23 -7.53 -22.84
C GLU A 374 10.07 -6.01 -22.89
N GLU A 375 9.12 -5.53 -23.69
CA GLU A 375 8.87 -4.10 -23.84
C GLU A 375 8.26 -3.48 -22.56
N LEU A 376 7.33 -4.19 -21.90
CA LEU A 376 6.78 -3.80 -20.61
C LEU A 376 7.87 -3.70 -19.55
N VAL A 377 8.72 -4.71 -19.45
CA VAL A 377 9.86 -4.74 -18.52
C VAL A 377 10.83 -3.61 -18.81
N ARG A 378 11.17 -3.34 -20.07
CA ARG A 378 12.05 -2.23 -20.47
C ARG A 378 11.51 -0.87 -19.99
N ARG A 379 10.21 -0.64 -20.13
CA ARG A 379 9.55 0.60 -19.67
C ARG A 379 9.50 0.68 -18.15
N ALA A 380 9.20 -0.45 -17.49
CA ALA A 380 9.26 -0.51 -16.03
C ALA A 380 10.68 -0.22 -15.50
N GLN A 381 11.72 -0.73 -16.14
CA GLN A 381 13.12 -0.46 -15.79
C GLN A 381 13.48 1.03 -15.95
N ALA A 382 12.95 1.71 -16.97
CA ALA A 382 13.16 3.14 -17.16
C ALA A 382 12.52 3.98 -16.04
N LEU A 383 11.33 3.58 -15.58
CA LEU A 383 10.61 4.25 -14.48
C LEU A 383 11.16 3.87 -13.10
N LEU A 384 11.64 2.65 -12.95
CA LEU A 384 12.13 2.06 -11.70
C LEU A 384 13.56 1.52 -11.87
N PRO A 385 14.55 2.38 -12.19
CA PRO A 385 15.92 1.92 -12.33
C PRO A 385 16.40 1.28 -11.02
N GLN A 386 16.87 0.04 -11.11
CA GLN A 386 17.47 -0.71 -10.01
C GLN A 386 16.54 -1.08 -8.84
N ALA A 387 15.28 -1.50 -9.12
CA ALA A 387 14.36 -2.02 -8.09
C ALA A 387 14.96 -3.15 -7.20
N GLY A 388 16.09 -3.74 -7.59
CA GLY A 388 16.80 -4.80 -6.85
C GLY A 388 18.08 -4.38 -6.11
N GLN A 389 18.70 -3.24 -6.41
CA GLN A 389 20.07 -2.95 -5.94
C GLN A 389 20.19 -1.91 -4.81
N ARG A 390 19.19 -1.06 -4.58
CA ARG A 390 19.19 -0.08 -3.49
C ARG A 390 18.06 -0.34 -2.49
N ALA A 391 18.17 -1.42 -1.74
CA ALA A 391 17.24 -1.77 -0.66
C ALA A 391 17.19 -0.76 0.51
N SER A 392 18.00 0.30 0.47
CA SER A 392 18.12 1.29 1.56
C SER A 392 17.52 2.66 1.24
N GLU A 393 16.97 2.86 0.04
CA GLU A 393 16.38 4.16 -0.30
C GLU A 393 14.99 4.27 0.31
N LEU A 394 14.81 5.28 1.15
CA LEU A 394 13.55 5.57 1.82
C LEU A 394 12.57 6.19 0.80
N LEU A 395 11.42 5.57 0.59
CA LEU A 395 10.41 6.00 -0.38
C LEU A 395 9.08 6.31 0.31
N LEU A 396 8.37 7.33 -0.18
CA LEU A 396 6.96 7.56 0.13
C LEU A 396 6.11 6.61 -0.72
N THR A 397 5.33 5.73 -0.09
CA THR A 397 4.61 4.64 -0.79
C THR A 397 3.14 4.95 -1.05
N ASN A 398 2.53 5.87 -0.30
CA ASN A 398 1.12 6.17 -0.44
C ASN A 398 0.83 7.68 -0.60
N GLN A 399 -0.33 7.99 -1.17
CA GLN A 399 -0.77 9.35 -1.47
C GLN A 399 -0.86 10.23 -0.22
N ARG A 400 -1.37 9.68 0.88
CA ARG A 400 -1.50 10.41 2.15
C ARG A 400 -0.14 10.90 2.67
N GLN A 401 0.88 10.02 2.63
CA GLN A 401 2.24 10.36 3.05
C GLN A 401 2.79 11.48 2.14
N THR A 402 2.61 11.34 0.84
CA THR A 402 3.03 12.34 -0.16
C THR A 402 2.36 13.69 0.08
N ASP A 403 1.05 13.71 0.31
CA ASP A 403 0.29 14.95 0.53
C ASP A 403 0.68 15.65 1.84
N ALA A 404 0.92 14.89 2.90
CA ALA A 404 1.39 15.46 4.17
C ALA A 404 2.80 16.06 4.03
N VAL A 405 3.74 15.36 3.38
CA VAL A 405 5.09 15.88 3.12
C VAL A 405 5.05 17.10 2.20
N ARG A 406 4.16 17.12 1.19
CA ARG A 406 3.98 18.26 0.30
C ARG A 406 3.49 19.49 1.05
N ARG A 407 2.44 19.37 1.87
CA ARG A 407 1.94 20.46 2.72
C ARG A 407 3.03 21.00 3.66
N ALA A 408 3.82 20.10 4.24
CA ALA A 408 4.94 20.50 5.08
C ALA A 408 5.99 21.27 4.29
N ALA A 409 6.39 20.79 3.09
CA ALA A 409 7.36 21.47 2.23
C ALA A 409 6.90 22.85 1.79
N GLU A 410 5.63 22.98 1.37
CA GLU A 410 5.02 24.26 0.99
C GLU A 410 5.00 25.25 2.16
N SER A 411 4.71 24.78 3.38
CA SER A 411 4.70 25.62 4.57
C SER A 411 6.13 26.07 4.95
N VAL A 412 7.12 25.18 4.89
CA VAL A 412 8.53 25.55 5.14
C VAL A 412 9.03 26.53 4.09
N ALA A 413 8.69 26.33 2.80
CA ALA A 413 9.06 27.26 1.73
C ALA A 413 8.45 28.66 1.96
N ARG A 414 7.17 28.76 2.38
CA ARG A 414 6.55 30.04 2.73
C ARG A 414 7.25 30.71 3.92
N ALA A 415 7.60 29.95 4.97
CA ALA A 415 8.34 30.46 6.10
C ALA A 415 9.71 31.04 5.69
N GLY A 416 10.45 30.32 4.81
CA GLY A 416 11.71 30.79 4.25
C GLY A 416 11.58 32.10 3.47
N GLN A 417 10.60 32.18 2.56
CA GLN A 417 10.31 33.39 1.78
C GLN A 417 9.89 34.58 2.66
N ALA A 418 9.07 34.33 3.69
CA ALA A 418 8.65 35.37 4.63
C ALA A 418 9.83 35.90 5.43
N LEU A 419 10.78 35.05 5.82
CA LEU A 419 12.02 35.45 6.50
C LEU A 419 12.88 36.36 5.61
N GLU A 420 13.04 35.99 4.32
CA GLU A 420 13.76 36.80 3.32
C GLU A 420 13.14 38.20 3.11
N GLN A 421 11.80 38.25 3.16
CA GLN A 421 11.04 39.50 2.98
C GLN A 421 10.97 40.36 4.26
N GLY A 422 11.53 39.91 5.37
CA GLY A 422 11.50 40.61 6.66
C GLY A 422 10.10 40.69 7.28
N VAL A 423 9.25 39.66 7.01
CA VAL A 423 7.91 39.53 7.62
C VAL A 423 8.06 39.26 9.13
N THR A 424 7.06 39.67 9.91
CA THR A 424 7.06 39.52 11.36
C THR A 424 7.18 38.07 11.83
N PRO A 425 7.90 37.77 12.93
CA PRO A 425 8.14 36.43 13.44
C PRO A 425 6.87 35.58 13.70
N ASP A 426 5.76 36.21 14.08
CA ASP A 426 4.48 35.57 14.35
C ASP A 426 3.86 34.91 13.07
N ALA A 427 4.01 35.53 11.91
CA ALA A 427 3.57 34.96 10.65
C ALA A 427 4.42 33.74 10.26
N LEU A 428 5.74 33.82 10.47
CA LEU A 428 6.68 32.71 10.25
C LEU A 428 6.37 31.51 11.14
N LEU A 429 6.06 31.76 12.42
CA LEU A 429 5.68 30.70 13.36
C LEU A 429 4.46 29.92 12.89
N THR A 430 3.45 30.61 12.36
CA THR A 430 2.24 29.95 11.84
C THR A 430 2.57 28.96 10.72
N ASP A 431 3.46 29.31 9.78
CA ASP A 431 3.85 28.42 8.71
C ASP A 431 4.69 27.23 9.21
N VAL A 432 5.61 27.47 10.17
CA VAL A 432 6.38 26.38 10.80
C VAL A 432 5.47 25.44 11.58
N GLU A 433 4.49 25.97 12.33
CA GLU A 433 3.48 25.14 13.03
C GLU A 433 2.64 24.29 12.07
N GLN A 434 2.24 24.86 10.93
CA GLN A 434 1.51 24.12 9.89
C GLN A 434 2.35 22.97 9.31
N ALA A 435 3.65 23.23 9.05
CA ALA A 435 4.58 22.20 8.60
C ALA A 435 4.72 21.07 9.64
N MET A 436 4.91 21.44 10.91
CA MET A 436 5.01 20.48 12.01
C MET A 436 3.70 19.68 12.21
N ALA A 437 2.54 20.32 12.08
CA ALA A 437 1.24 19.65 12.16
C ALA A 437 1.09 18.63 11.03
N ALA A 438 1.45 18.98 9.78
CA ALA A 438 1.41 18.06 8.64
C ALA A 438 2.34 16.86 8.84
N LEU A 439 3.55 17.05 9.36
CA LEU A 439 4.48 15.96 9.70
C LEU A 439 3.99 15.13 10.89
N GLY A 440 3.35 15.77 11.87
CA GLY A 440 2.72 15.10 13.02
C GLY A 440 1.61 14.12 12.60
N GLU A 441 0.88 14.41 11.52
CA GLU A 441 -0.10 13.50 10.95
C GLU A 441 0.53 12.20 10.42
N LEU A 442 1.79 12.23 9.98
CA LEU A 442 2.51 11.05 9.49
C LEU A 442 2.86 10.07 10.60
N THR A 443 3.39 10.60 11.70
CA THR A 443 3.84 9.79 12.84
C THR A 443 2.71 9.53 13.86
N GLY A 444 1.57 10.22 13.72
CA GLY A 444 0.44 10.08 14.65
C GLY A 444 0.57 10.93 15.91
N ARG A 445 1.45 11.93 15.91
CA ARG A 445 1.58 12.90 17.05
C ARG A 445 0.35 13.79 17.21
N THR A 446 -0.42 14.00 16.11
CA THR A 446 -1.70 14.71 16.09
C THR A 446 -2.81 13.72 15.74
N VAL A 447 -3.37 13.04 16.73
CA VAL A 447 -4.42 12.02 16.51
C VAL A 447 -5.80 12.66 16.57
N ARG A 448 -6.52 12.61 15.44
CA ARG A 448 -8.00 12.65 15.44
C ARG A 448 -8.50 11.22 15.28
N GLU A 449 -9.35 10.76 16.21
CA GLU A 449 -9.89 9.37 16.24
C GLU A 449 -10.55 8.96 14.92
N ASP A 450 -11.21 9.90 14.22
CA ASP A 450 -11.90 9.64 12.94
C ASP A 450 -10.96 9.19 11.82
N ILE A 451 -9.71 9.67 11.81
CA ILE A 451 -8.73 9.35 10.78
C ILE A 451 -8.12 7.96 11.05
N THR A 452 -7.92 7.65 12.32
CA THR A 452 -7.37 6.36 12.76
C THR A 452 -8.28 5.21 12.32
N SER A 453 -9.61 5.34 12.50
CA SER A 453 -10.57 4.31 12.14
C SER A 453 -10.58 3.97 10.64
N ARG A 454 -10.41 4.95 9.76
CA ARG A 454 -10.39 4.74 8.30
C ARG A 454 -9.19 3.94 7.79
N ILE A 455 -8.02 4.10 8.43
CA ILE A 455 -6.81 3.37 8.03
C ILE A 455 -7.01 1.88 8.28
N PHE A 456 -7.55 1.53 9.45
CA PHE A 456 -7.68 0.14 9.87
C PHE A 456 -8.86 -0.60 9.22
N GLN A 457 -9.79 0.10 8.54
CA GLN A 457 -10.86 -0.55 7.78
C GLN A 457 -10.38 -1.39 6.59
N ARG A 458 -9.17 -1.15 6.09
CA ARG A 458 -8.55 -1.90 4.98
C ARG A 458 -7.92 -3.21 5.41
N PHE A 459 -7.76 -3.44 6.71
CA PHE A 459 -7.11 -4.64 7.25
C PHE A 459 -8.09 -5.82 7.30
N CYS A 460 -7.55 -7.03 7.21
CA CYS A 460 -8.31 -8.24 7.51
C CYS A 460 -8.60 -8.36 9.01
N VAL A 461 -9.70 -9.06 9.36
CA VAL A 461 -10.00 -9.41 10.75
C VAL A 461 -8.90 -10.36 11.24
N GLY A 462 -8.34 -10.09 12.43
CA GLY A 462 -7.26 -10.91 13.00
C GLY A 462 -5.87 -10.27 12.93
N LYS A 463 -5.76 -9.07 12.34
CA LYS A 463 -4.51 -8.28 12.28
C LYS A 463 -4.68 -6.88 12.80
#